data_8279a950c2c25f89fbe5beaa278a75ff
#
_entry.id   8279a950c2c25f89fbe5beaa278a75ff
#
_cell.length_a   1.000
_cell.length_b   1.000
_cell.length_c   1.000
_cell.angle_alpha   90.00
_cell.angle_beta   90.00
_cell.angle_gamma   90.00
#
_symmetry.space_group_name_H-M   'P 1'
#
loop_
_entity.id
_entity.type
_entity.pdbx_description
1 polymer ?
#
loop_
_entity_poly.entity_id
_entity_poly.type
_entity_poly.pdbx_seq_one_letter_code
_entity_poly.pdbx_strand_id
1 'polypeptide(L)' 'MNTFETLSDLLLHNRSYRRFDASKEISEETLRNLVNLTRYCASGRNAQPLKYRIVTSKEECDAIFPTLWWAGYLEDW' A
#
# COMPACT_ATOMS: atom_id res chain seq x y z
N MET A 1 -9.43 24.01 -0.65
CA MET A 1 -9.08 23.27 0.59
C MET A 1 -7.66 23.64 0.99
N ASN A 2 -7.46 24.06 2.23
CA ASN A 2 -6.11 24.39 2.71
C ASN A 2 -5.39 23.13 3.19
N THR A 3 -4.11 23.27 3.55
CA THR A 3 -3.28 22.13 3.95
C THR A 3 -3.85 21.41 5.18
N PHE A 4 -4.34 22.17 6.16
CA PHE A 4 -4.94 21.56 7.37
C PHE A 4 -6.18 20.76 7.02
N GLU A 5 -7.06 21.31 6.19
CA GLU A 5 -8.28 20.61 5.79
C GLU A 5 -7.97 19.34 5.00
N THR A 6 -7.00 19.41 4.09
CA THR A 6 -6.56 18.23 3.32
C THR A 6 -6.02 17.15 4.24
N LEU A 7 -5.15 17.51 5.18
CA LEU A 7 -4.58 16.55 6.13
C LEU A 7 -5.67 15.96 7.04
N SER A 8 -6.56 16.79 7.55
CA SER A 8 -7.66 16.35 8.39
C SER A 8 -8.56 15.35 7.67
N ASP A 9 -8.90 15.64 6.41
CA ASP A 9 -9.73 14.75 5.59
C ASP A 9 -9.06 13.39 5.40
N LEU A 10 -7.77 13.37 5.06
CA LEU A 10 -7.03 12.14 4.89
C LEU A 10 -6.99 11.32 6.18
N LEU A 11 -6.75 11.96 7.31
CA LEU A 11 -6.69 11.27 8.60
C LEU A 11 -8.05 10.71 9.02
N LEU A 12 -9.13 11.45 8.77
CA LEU A 12 -10.48 11.00 9.10
C LEU A 12 -10.90 9.77 8.29
N HIS A 13 -10.36 9.62 7.08
CA HIS A 13 -10.65 8.47 6.23
C HIS A 13 -9.64 7.33 6.42
N ASN A 14 -8.59 7.54 7.20
CA ASN A 14 -7.59 6.50 7.42
C ASN A 14 -8.14 5.42 8.36
N ARG A 15 -8.15 4.20 7.87
CA ARG A 15 -8.61 3.01 8.61
C ARG A 15 -7.73 1.82 8.25
N SER A 16 -7.69 0.85 9.15
CA SER A 16 -7.05 -0.43 8.84
C SER A 16 -8.06 -1.32 8.12
N TYR A 17 -7.78 -1.60 6.86
CA TYR A 17 -8.62 -2.47 6.04
C TYR A 17 -7.93 -3.81 5.86
N ARG A 18 -8.67 -4.90 6.00
CA ARG A 18 -8.17 -6.25 5.76
C ARG A 18 -8.89 -6.95 4.63
N ARG A 19 -10.08 -6.46 4.27
CA ARG A 19 -10.84 -6.97 3.14
C ARG A 19 -11.10 -5.83 2.17
N PHE A 20 -10.89 -6.09 0.90
CA PHE A 20 -10.93 -5.06 -0.14
C PHE A 20 -11.92 -5.46 -1.23
N ASP A 21 -12.37 -4.47 -2.00
CA ASP A 21 -13.24 -4.71 -3.14
C ASP A 21 -12.43 -5.28 -4.30
N ALA A 22 -12.51 -6.60 -4.49
CA ALA A 22 -11.75 -7.30 -5.52
C ALA A 22 -12.19 -6.93 -6.94
N SER A 23 -13.35 -6.28 -7.10
CA SER A 23 -13.81 -5.83 -8.41
C SER A 23 -13.07 -4.59 -8.90
N LYS A 24 -12.34 -3.92 -8.03
CA LYS A 24 -11.55 -2.73 -8.35
C LYS A 24 -10.08 -3.07 -8.40
N GLU A 25 -9.48 -2.89 -9.56
CA GLU A 25 -8.05 -3.14 -9.74
C GLU A 25 -7.26 -1.85 -9.57
N ILE A 26 -6.08 -1.97 -9.01
CA ILE A 26 -5.12 -0.87 -8.92
C ILE A 26 -4.13 -1.05 -10.06
N SER A 27 -3.98 -0.02 -10.91
CA SER A 27 -3.06 -0.10 -12.04
C SER A 27 -1.60 -0.13 -11.56
N GLU A 28 -0.74 -0.76 -12.36
CA GLU A 28 0.70 -0.76 -12.09
C GLU A 28 1.25 0.66 -12.06
N GLU A 29 0.75 1.54 -12.91
CA GLU A 29 1.17 2.95 -12.92
C GLU A 29 0.88 3.62 -11.59
N THR A 30 -0.31 3.40 -11.01
CA THR A 30 -0.66 3.95 -9.70
C THR A 30 0.29 3.44 -8.63
N LEU A 31 0.60 2.14 -8.63
CA LEU A 31 1.53 1.56 -7.66
C LEU A 31 2.93 2.14 -7.83
N ARG A 32 3.41 2.31 -9.06
CA ARG A 32 4.71 2.94 -9.31
C ARG A 32 4.76 4.37 -8.81
N ASN A 33 3.67 5.12 -9.00
CA ASN A 33 3.59 6.49 -8.51
C ASN A 33 3.64 6.54 -6.98
N LEU A 34 2.95 5.63 -6.30
CA LEU A 34 2.99 5.53 -4.85
C LEU A 34 4.40 5.19 -4.34
N VAL A 35 5.07 4.25 -4.97
CA VAL A 35 6.45 3.89 -4.61
C VAL A 35 7.39 5.08 -4.83
N ASN A 36 7.21 5.81 -5.93
CA ASN A 36 8.03 6.99 -6.21
C ASN A 36 7.87 8.07 -5.13
N LEU A 37 6.70 8.18 -4.51
CA LEU A 37 6.51 9.14 -3.42
C LEU A 37 7.35 8.81 -2.19
N THR A 38 7.77 7.57 -2.01
CA THR A 38 8.57 7.17 -0.85
C THR A 38 9.91 7.87 -0.80
N ARG A 39 10.41 8.37 -1.93
CA ARG A 39 11.67 9.12 -1.99
C ARG A 39 11.62 10.41 -1.17
N TYR A 40 10.41 10.90 -0.89
CA TYR A 40 10.21 12.11 -0.08
C TYR A 40 9.94 11.79 1.39
N CYS A 41 9.89 10.52 1.75
CA CYS A 41 9.70 10.12 3.13
C CYS A 41 11.00 10.23 3.91
N ALA A 42 10.89 10.59 5.19
CA ALA A 42 12.05 10.68 6.05
C ALA A 42 12.65 9.30 6.30
N SER A 43 13.98 9.23 6.34
CA SER A 43 14.70 8.02 6.73
C SER A 43 15.91 8.41 7.56
N GLY A 44 16.42 7.49 8.38
CA GLY A 44 17.57 7.76 9.20
C GLY A 44 18.77 8.18 8.34
N ARG A 45 19.30 9.39 8.56
CA ARG A 45 20.41 9.97 7.80
C ARG A 45 20.17 10.02 6.29
N ASN A 46 18.92 9.99 5.87
CA ASN A 46 18.55 9.91 4.46
C ASN A 46 19.18 8.71 3.74
N ALA A 47 19.39 7.61 4.45
CA ALA A 47 20.01 6.42 3.89
C ALA A 47 19.13 5.69 2.87
N GLN A 48 17.82 5.88 2.96
CA GLN A 48 16.83 5.28 2.06
C GLN A 48 17.07 3.77 1.87
N PRO A 49 17.05 2.98 2.95
CA PRO A 49 17.49 1.58 2.91
C PRO A 49 16.46 0.63 2.31
N LEU A 50 15.23 1.06 2.08
CA LEU A 50 14.16 0.19 1.64
C LEU A 50 14.21 -0.05 0.13
N LYS A 51 13.91 -1.27 -0.26
CA LYS A 51 13.69 -1.66 -1.65
C LYS A 51 12.26 -2.12 -1.79
N TYR A 52 11.67 -1.92 -2.96
CA TYR A 52 10.27 -2.22 -3.20
C TYR A 52 10.12 -3.18 -4.37
N ARG A 53 9.22 -4.14 -4.20
CA ARG A 53 8.78 -5.00 -5.29
C ARG A 53 7.29 -4.77 -5.49
N ILE A 54 6.93 -4.35 -6.69
CA ILE A 54 5.54 -4.14 -7.07
C ILE A 54 4.98 -5.46 -7.58
N VAL A 55 3.86 -5.90 -6.99
CA VAL A 55 3.21 -7.15 -7.32
C VAL A 55 1.80 -6.84 -7.80
N THR A 56 1.52 -7.15 -9.06
CA THR A 56 0.22 -6.86 -9.68
C THR A 56 -0.46 -8.10 -10.26
N SER A 57 0.30 -9.13 -10.64
CA SER A 57 -0.31 -10.33 -11.19
C SER A 57 -0.99 -11.16 -10.10
N LYS A 58 -2.09 -11.81 -10.47
CA LYS A 58 -2.81 -12.68 -9.52
C LYS A 58 -1.92 -13.81 -9.03
N GLU A 59 -1.08 -14.37 -9.90
CA GLU A 59 -0.18 -15.46 -9.54
C GLU A 59 0.81 -15.05 -8.45
N GLU A 60 1.43 -13.88 -8.58
CA GLU A 60 2.36 -13.39 -7.57
C GLU A 60 1.64 -13.05 -6.27
N CYS A 61 0.46 -12.43 -6.35
CA CYS A 61 -0.35 -12.13 -5.18
C CYS A 61 -0.72 -13.40 -4.43
N ASP A 62 -1.17 -14.43 -5.14
CA ASP A 62 -1.54 -15.71 -4.55
C ASP A 62 -0.35 -16.41 -3.89
N ALA A 63 0.85 -16.24 -4.47
CA ALA A 63 2.06 -16.82 -3.89
C ALA A 63 2.50 -16.12 -2.61
N ILE A 64 2.30 -14.80 -2.52
CA ILE A 64 2.76 -14.00 -1.40
C ILE A 64 1.76 -14.02 -0.23
N PHE A 65 0.48 -14.03 -0.51
CA PHE A 65 -0.56 -13.90 0.52
C PHE A 65 -0.39 -14.87 1.69
N PRO A 66 -0.12 -16.18 1.48
CA PRO A 66 0.03 -17.12 2.60
C PRO A 66 1.20 -16.76 3.53
N THR A 67 2.15 -15.94 3.08
CA THR A 67 3.30 -15.53 3.89
C THR A 67 2.99 -14.33 4.78
N LEU A 68 1.82 -13.70 4.61
CA LEU A 68 1.42 -12.55 5.41
C LEU A 68 0.92 -13.01 6.77
N TRP A 69 1.68 -12.71 7.80
CA TRP A 69 1.34 -13.14 9.16
C TRP A 69 -0.02 -12.62 9.62
N TRP A 70 -0.29 -11.35 9.33
CA TRP A 70 -1.49 -10.67 9.85
C TRP A 70 -2.76 -11.03 9.08
N ALA A 71 -2.64 -11.56 7.87
CA ALA A 71 -3.79 -11.83 6.98
C ALA A 71 -3.82 -13.26 6.48
N GLY A 72 -2.79 -14.08 6.76
CA GLY A 72 -2.71 -15.45 6.27
C GLY A 72 -3.81 -16.36 6.78
N TYR A 73 -4.50 -15.99 7.85
CA TYR A 73 -5.62 -16.74 8.39
C TYR A 73 -6.96 -16.47 7.70
N LEU A 74 -7.02 -15.47 6.84
CA LEU A 74 -8.25 -15.16 6.10
C LEU A 74 -8.45 -16.19 4.99
N GLU A 75 -9.67 -16.75 4.91
CA GLU A 75 -9.97 -17.78 3.93
C GLU A 75 -10.40 -17.19 2.58
N ASP A 76 -10.98 -16.01 2.58
CA ASP A 76 -11.64 -15.39 1.43
C ASP A 76 -11.11 -14.00 1.11
N TRP A 77 -9.84 -13.90 0.97
CA TRP A 77 -9.23 -12.59 0.65
C TRP A 77 -9.32 -12.17 -0.83
#